data_0bc618bc9e421cab5fd23ad96af40897
#
_entry.id   0bc618bc9e421cab5fd23ad96af40897
#
_cell.length_a   1.000
_cell.length_b   1.000
_cell.length_c   1.000
_cell.angle_alpha   90.00
_cell.angle_beta   90.00
_cell.angle_gamma   90.00
#
_symmetry.space_group_name_H-M   'P 1'
#
loop_
_entity.id
_entity.type
_entity.pdbx_description
1 polymer ?
#
loop_
_entity_poly.entity_id
_entity_poly.type
_entity_poly.pdbx_seq_one_letter_code
_entity_poly.pdbx_strand_id
1 'polypeptide(L)'
;MVAAGKDELFGRPLDKRVELKAPFYAMRFWPKLHYCMGGIGINDQAQVISTKTCKPIPRLYAAGEITGGVHGLDRLGSCSSTDCLA
;
A
#
# COMPACT_ATOMS: atom_id res chain seq x y z
N MET A 1 -12.61 -22.71 -14.80
CA MET A 1 -12.52 -21.37 -14.17
C MET A 1 -11.58 -20.41 -14.91
N VAL A 2 -10.31 -20.78 -15.12
CA VAL A 2 -9.34 -19.88 -15.81
C VAL A 2 -9.76 -19.54 -17.25
N ALA A 3 -10.29 -20.50 -18.00
CA ALA A 3 -10.77 -20.29 -19.36
C ALA A 3 -11.93 -19.28 -19.45
N ALA A 4 -12.77 -19.21 -18.41
CA ALA A 4 -13.84 -18.23 -18.31
C ALA A 4 -13.34 -16.83 -17.86
N GLY A 5 -12.11 -16.75 -17.36
CA GLY A 5 -11.54 -15.49 -16.85
C GLY A 5 -12.14 -15.02 -15.54
N LYS A 6 -12.93 -15.85 -14.87
CA LYS A 6 -13.66 -15.51 -13.64
C LYS A 6 -13.87 -16.75 -12.78
N ASP A 7 -13.74 -16.59 -11.47
CA ASP A 7 -14.10 -17.60 -10.48
C ASP A 7 -15.63 -17.71 -10.37
N GLU A 8 -16.16 -18.90 -10.56
CA GLU A 8 -17.60 -19.16 -10.50
C GLU A 8 -18.19 -19.01 -9.10
N LEU A 9 -17.42 -19.33 -8.05
CA LEU A 9 -17.88 -19.28 -6.67
C LEU A 9 -17.90 -17.86 -6.09
N PHE A 10 -16.84 -17.09 -6.31
CA PHE A 10 -16.64 -15.77 -5.68
C PHE A 10 -16.61 -14.61 -6.69
N GLY A 11 -16.69 -14.90 -7.97
CA GLY A 11 -16.71 -13.89 -9.01
C GLY A 11 -15.39 -13.12 -9.19
N ARG A 12 -14.28 -13.64 -8.65
CA ARG A 12 -12.97 -13.01 -8.79
C ARG A 12 -12.49 -13.09 -10.23
N PRO A 13 -12.03 -11.97 -10.83
CA PRO A 13 -11.41 -12.01 -12.14
C PRO A 13 -10.10 -12.80 -12.09
N LEU A 14 -9.89 -13.67 -13.07
CA LEU A 14 -8.70 -14.52 -13.18
C LEU A 14 -7.89 -14.12 -14.41
N ASP A 15 -6.57 -14.03 -14.27
CA ASP A 15 -5.67 -13.85 -15.40
C ASP A 15 -5.50 -15.18 -16.13
N LYS A 16 -5.90 -15.22 -17.40
CA LYS A 16 -5.80 -16.42 -18.24
C LYS A 16 -4.36 -16.92 -18.45
N ARG A 17 -3.36 -16.07 -18.17
CA ARG A 17 -1.95 -16.43 -18.25
C ARG A 17 -1.47 -17.24 -17.05
N VAL A 18 -2.25 -17.26 -15.96
CA VAL A 18 -1.89 -17.95 -14.72
C VAL A 18 -2.73 -19.21 -14.58
N GLU A 19 -2.47 -20.20 -15.41
CA GLU A 19 -3.10 -21.50 -15.33
C GLU A 19 -2.33 -22.40 -14.35
N LEU A 20 -3.06 -23.09 -13.48
CA LEU A 20 -2.45 -24.03 -12.55
C LEU A 20 -2.00 -25.30 -13.25
N LYS A 21 -0.69 -25.53 -13.28
CA LYS A 21 -0.06 -26.75 -13.85
C LYS A 21 0.82 -27.41 -12.78
N ALA A 22 0.86 -28.74 -12.77
CA ALA A 22 1.78 -29.48 -11.92
C ALA A 22 3.26 -29.16 -12.29
N PRO A 23 4.21 -29.12 -11.32
CA PRO A 23 4.03 -29.42 -9.88
C PRO A 23 3.35 -28.28 -9.10
N PHE A 24 2.65 -28.65 -8.02
CA PHE A 24 1.98 -27.69 -7.15
C PHE A 24 2.75 -27.49 -5.85
N TYR A 25 2.68 -26.27 -5.33
CA TYR A 25 3.28 -25.90 -4.06
C TYR A 25 2.20 -25.32 -3.15
N ALA A 26 2.19 -25.73 -1.89
CA ALA A 26 1.26 -25.22 -0.88
C ALA A 26 2.03 -24.46 0.19
N MET A 27 1.51 -23.30 0.57
CA MET A 27 2.08 -22.47 1.63
C MET A 27 0.97 -21.96 2.53
N ARG A 28 1.22 -21.98 3.83
CA ARG A 28 0.27 -21.44 4.82
C ARG A 28 0.57 -19.97 5.09
N PHE A 29 -0.45 -19.15 4.98
CA PHE A 29 -0.35 -17.71 5.24
C PHE A 29 -1.17 -17.30 6.45
N TRP A 30 -0.66 -16.31 7.17
CA TRP A 30 -1.37 -15.62 8.23
C TRP A 30 -1.48 -14.15 7.89
N PRO A 31 -2.55 -13.45 8.31
CA PRO A 31 -2.59 -12.00 8.30
C PRO A 31 -1.46 -11.42 9.16
N LYS A 32 -0.81 -10.38 8.68
CA LYS A 32 0.26 -9.68 9.39
C LYS A 32 0.16 -8.19 9.11
N LEU A 33 0.31 -7.38 10.14
CA LEU A 33 0.44 -5.93 9.98
C LEU A 33 1.77 -5.62 9.29
N HIS A 34 1.74 -4.81 8.26
CA HIS A 34 2.90 -4.52 7.45
C HIS A 34 3.12 -3.02 7.24
N TYR A 35 2.10 -2.27 6.84
CA TYR A 35 2.23 -0.85 6.48
C TYR A 35 0.96 -0.08 6.83
N CYS A 36 1.11 1.18 7.24
CA CYS A 36 0.00 2.09 7.48
C CYS A 36 -0.03 3.17 6.38
N MET A 37 -1.17 3.33 5.70
CA MET A 37 -1.36 4.34 4.67
C MET A 37 -1.64 5.73 5.23
N GLY A 38 -2.19 5.81 6.43
CA GLY A 38 -2.42 7.06 7.16
C GLY A 38 -1.18 7.51 7.92
N GLY A 39 -1.20 8.74 8.40
CA GLY A 39 -0.11 9.29 9.19
C GLY A 39 -0.16 10.80 9.34
N ILE A 40 0.97 11.39 9.65
CA ILE A 40 1.14 12.82 9.85
C ILE A 40 0.99 13.56 8.52
N GLY A 41 0.21 14.65 8.51
CA GLY A 41 0.10 15.54 7.36
C GLY A 41 1.37 16.37 7.17
N ILE A 42 1.89 16.41 5.95
CA ILE A 42 3.04 17.22 5.56
C ILE A 42 2.73 18.04 4.32
N ASN A 43 3.51 19.09 4.09
CA ASN A 43 3.50 19.85 2.83
C ASN A 43 4.58 19.31 1.85
N ASP A 44 4.70 19.97 0.71
CA ASP A 44 5.70 19.65 -0.32
C ASP A 44 7.16 19.87 0.11
N GLN A 45 7.37 20.54 1.22
CA GLN A 45 8.68 20.75 1.84
C GLN A 45 8.94 19.82 3.03
N ALA A 46 8.13 18.75 3.17
CA ALA A 46 8.19 17.78 4.27
C ALA A 46 7.98 18.37 5.68
N GLN A 47 7.43 19.59 5.78
CA GLN A 47 7.10 20.22 7.05
C GLN A 47 5.79 19.65 7.60
N VAL A 48 5.77 19.31 8.88
CA VAL A 48 4.57 18.79 9.56
C VAL A 48 3.54 19.89 9.74
N ILE A 49 2.29 19.60 9.36
CA ILE A 49 1.17 20.52 9.45
C ILE A 49 0.43 20.34 10.77
N SER A 50 0.22 21.44 11.51
CA SER A 50 -0.60 21.42 12.72
C SER A 50 -2.08 21.23 12.38
N THR A 51 -2.75 20.32 13.06
CA THR A 51 -4.20 20.12 12.93
C THR A 51 -5.03 21.27 13.51
N LYS A 52 -4.46 22.07 14.40
CA LYS A 52 -5.15 23.22 15.03
C LYS A 52 -5.11 24.47 14.16
N THR A 53 -3.95 24.79 13.60
CA THR A 53 -3.73 26.04 12.86
C THR A 53 -3.68 25.84 11.35
N CYS A 54 -3.61 24.59 10.87
CA CYS A 54 -3.41 24.21 9.45
C CYS A 54 -2.15 24.85 8.84
N LYS A 55 -1.17 25.19 9.67
CA LYS A 55 0.11 25.80 9.27
C LYS A 55 1.27 24.87 9.63
N PRO A 56 2.41 24.97 8.92
CA PRO A 56 3.60 24.21 9.26
C PRO A 56 4.08 24.49 10.68
N ILE A 57 4.44 23.44 11.39
CA ILE A 57 5.09 23.58 12.71
C ILE A 57 6.55 23.92 12.49
N PRO A 58 7.09 25.03 13.05
CA PRO A 58 8.47 25.41 12.85
C PRO A 58 9.46 24.31 13.28
N ARG A 59 10.46 24.03 12.44
CA ARG A 59 11.55 23.09 12.70
C ARG A 59 11.11 21.62 12.88
N LEU A 60 9.91 21.25 12.46
CA LEU A 60 9.43 19.86 12.51
C LEU A 60 9.19 19.36 11.11
N TYR A 61 9.89 18.28 10.76
CA TYR A 61 9.82 17.63 9.45
C TYR A 61 9.49 16.16 9.62
N ALA A 62 8.84 15.57 8.63
CA ALA A 62 8.56 14.15 8.59
C ALA A 62 8.60 13.62 7.16
N ALA A 63 9.06 12.39 7.00
CA ALA A 63 9.11 11.70 5.71
C ALA A 63 8.98 10.18 5.89
N GLY A 64 8.61 9.48 4.82
CA GLY A 64 8.45 8.03 4.82
C GLY A 64 7.12 7.55 5.38
N GLU A 65 7.08 6.35 5.92
CA GLU A 65 5.84 5.70 6.38
C GLU A 65 5.06 6.49 7.44
N ILE A 66 5.74 7.31 8.25
CA ILE A 66 5.09 8.12 9.27
C ILE A 66 4.17 9.19 8.68
N THR A 67 4.35 9.55 7.41
CA THR A 67 3.51 10.51 6.70
C THR A 67 2.32 9.82 6.06
N GLY A 68 1.16 10.47 6.06
CA GLY A 68 -0.06 9.96 5.45
C GLY A 68 -0.35 10.55 4.07
N GLY A 69 -1.14 9.82 3.29
CA GLY A 69 -1.71 10.32 2.05
C GLY A 69 -0.95 10.00 0.76
N VAL A 70 0.31 9.57 0.83
CA VAL A 70 1.14 9.28 -0.35
C VAL A 70 0.58 8.12 -1.17
N HIS A 71 0.12 7.06 -0.52
CA HIS A 71 -0.33 5.83 -1.19
C HIS A 71 -1.86 5.71 -1.32
N GLY A 72 -2.62 6.72 -0.87
CA GLY A 72 -4.09 6.65 -0.90
C GLY A 72 -4.63 5.60 0.07
N LEU A 73 -5.58 4.79 -0.39
CA LEU A 73 -6.23 3.77 0.45
C LEU A 73 -5.42 2.48 0.55
N ASP A 74 -4.60 2.19 -0.46
CA ASP A 74 -3.80 0.97 -0.50
C ASP A 74 -2.51 1.23 -1.30
N ARG A 75 -1.40 0.69 -0.85
CA ARG A 75 -0.12 0.91 -1.52
C ARG A 75 0.22 -0.23 -2.49
N LEU A 76 0.87 0.14 -3.57
CA LEU A 76 1.51 -0.82 -4.46
C LEU A 76 2.78 -1.40 -3.79
N GLY A 77 3.01 -2.67 -3.97
CA GLY A 77 4.18 -3.35 -3.42
C GLY A 77 5.48 -2.65 -3.79
N SER A 78 6.39 -2.53 -2.83
CA SER A 78 7.72 -1.90 -2.95
C SER A 78 7.74 -0.37 -3.19
N CYS A 79 6.62 0.28 -3.50
CA CYS A 79 6.58 1.74 -3.69
C CYS A 79 6.92 2.51 -2.41
N SER A 80 6.61 1.94 -1.24
CA SER A 80 6.96 2.54 0.05
C SER A 80 8.47 2.65 0.29
N SER A 81 9.26 1.72 -0.25
CA SER A 81 10.72 1.80 -0.12
C SER A 81 11.28 3.00 -0.90
N THR A 82 10.74 3.27 -2.08
CA THR A 82 11.10 4.46 -2.86
C THR A 82 10.71 5.74 -2.13
N ASP A 83 9.47 5.81 -1.60
CA ASP A 83 8.99 6.95 -0.84
C ASP A 83 9.87 7.25 0.40
N CYS A 84 10.27 6.21 1.14
CA CYS A 84 11.11 6.38 2.32
C CYS A 84 12.56 6.79 2.00
N LEU A 85 13.05 6.51 0.78
CA LEU A 85 14.42 6.81 0.36
C LEU A 85 14.55 8.14 -0.41
N ALA A 86 13.49 8.61 -0.98
CA ALA A 86 13.45 9.87 -1.73
C ALA A 86 13.43 11.09 -0.81
#